data_a864588f53f6b2b337977c02c2fa9e1b
#
_entry.id   a864588f53f6b2b337977c02c2fa9e1b
#
_cell.length_a   1.000
_cell.length_b   1.000
_cell.length_c   1.000
_cell.angle_alpha   90.00
_cell.angle_beta   90.00
_cell.angle_gamma   90.00
#
_symmetry.space_group_name_H-M   'P 1'
#
loop_
_entity.id
_entity.type
_entity.pdbx_description
1 polymer ?
#
loop_
_entity_poly.entity_id
_entity_poly.type
_entity_poly.pdbx_seq_one_letter_code
_entity_poly.pdbx_strand_id
1 'polypeptide(L)'
;MPHLTPQERELVALGAALGSNCISCIEYHIPASRNAGLTNAQISEAIRLADKVRQLPARKVLDAALVLLSESPDTSRAEHMRGSPVAQSVGAEEPALALVDAARAKDAEVAQSTISGKSCCS
;
A
#
# COMPACT_ATOMS: atom_id res chain seq x y z
N MET A 1 18.57 -11.43 28.83
CA MET A 1 19.28 -12.32 27.92
C MET A 1 18.78 -12.08 26.51
N PRO A 2 19.61 -11.74 25.55
CA PRO A 2 19.16 -11.70 24.18
C PRO A 2 18.89 -13.13 23.72
N HIS A 3 17.64 -13.41 23.41
CA HIS A 3 17.21 -14.75 23.03
C HIS A 3 17.23 -14.97 21.51
N LEU A 4 17.47 -13.90 20.73
CA LEU A 4 17.58 -13.94 19.28
C LEU A 4 19.02 -13.63 18.85
N THR A 5 19.52 -14.44 17.94
CA THR A 5 20.78 -14.15 17.23
C THR A 5 20.63 -12.92 16.33
N PRO A 6 21.73 -12.28 15.90
CA PRO A 6 21.65 -11.17 14.95
C PRO A 6 20.92 -11.55 13.66
N GLN A 7 21.10 -12.76 13.16
CA GLN A 7 20.44 -13.29 11.96
C GLN A 7 18.92 -13.41 12.15
N GLU A 8 18.49 -13.98 13.28
CA GLU A 8 17.05 -14.11 13.59
C GLU A 8 16.37 -12.74 13.74
N ARG A 9 17.05 -11.76 14.33
CA ARG A 9 16.55 -10.38 14.43
C ARG A 9 16.29 -9.79 13.06
N GLU A 10 17.21 -9.94 12.13
CA GLU A 10 17.06 -9.42 10.77
C GLU A 10 15.95 -10.13 9.99
N LEU A 11 15.78 -11.44 10.16
CA LEU A 11 14.65 -12.17 9.56
C LEU A 11 13.29 -11.68 10.08
N VAL A 12 13.19 -11.42 11.39
CA VAL A 12 11.97 -10.85 12.00
C VAL A 12 11.74 -9.43 11.48
N ALA A 13 12.78 -8.60 11.40
CA ALA A 13 12.69 -7.22 10.93
C ALA A 13 12.25 -7.14 9.46
N LEU A 14 12.78 -8.01 8.59
CA LEU A 14 12.34 -8.13 7.20
C LEU A 14 10.85 -8.52 7.09
N GLY A 15 10.41 -9.47 7.91
CA GLY A 15 9.00 -9.85 7.97
C GLY A 15 8.09 -8.70 8.40
N ALA A 16 8.49 -7.97 9.43
CA ALA A 16 7.77 -6.80 9.93
C ALA A 16 7.75 -5.66 8.89
N ALA A 17 8.86 -5.40 8.22
CA ALA A 17 8.98 -4.38 7.18
C ALA A 17 8.04 -4.65 5.99
N LEU A 18 7.95 -5.91 5.57
CA LEU A 18 7.01 -6.33 4.53
C LEU A 18 5.55 -6.23 4.99
N GLY A 19 5.26 -6.68 6.21
CA GLY A 19 3.91 -6.60 6.79
C GLY A 19 3.39 -5.17 6.93
N SER A 20 4.28 -4.22 7.24
CA SER A 20 3.98 -2.80 7.38
C SER A 20 4.07 -2.00 6.07
N ASN A 21 4.45 -2.62 4.95
CA ASN A 21 4.72 -1.96 3.66
C ASN A 21 5.77 -0.83 3.77
N CYS A 22 6.78 -1.00 4.61
CA CYS A 22 7.81 -0.01 4.86
C CYS A 22 8.99 -0.18 3.90
N ILE A 23 9.04 0.61 2.82
CA ILE A 23 10.10 0.54 1.82
C ILE A 23 11.47 0.89 2.44
N SER A 24 11.55 1.98 3.18
CA SER A 24 12.80 2.40 3.84
C SER A 24 13.32 1.37 4.84
N CYS A 25 12.42 0.62 5.51
CA CYS A 25 12.83 -0.48 6.38
C CYS A 25 13.46 -1.63 5.56
N ILE A 26 12.90 -1.97 4.40
CA ILE A 26 13.46 -2.99 3.52
C ILE A 26 14.85 -2.58 3.01
N GLU A 27 15.01 -1.32 2.58
CA GLU A 27 16.29 -0.78 2.13
C GLU A 27 17.37 -0.85 3.20
N TYR A 28 17.01 -0.66 4.47
CA TYR A 28 17.90 -0.78 5.60
C TYR A 28 18.21 -2.25 5.96
N HIS A 29 17.19 -3.09 6.07
CA HIS A 29 17.34 -4.45 6.61
C HIS A 29 17.94 -5.46 5.61
N ILE A 30 17.85 -5.26 4.30
CA ILE A 30 18.52 -6.15 3.34
C ILE A 30 20.05 -6.12 3.48
N PRO A 31 20.74 -4.97 3.47
CA PRO A 31 22.18 -4.95 3.73
C PRO A 31 22.53 -5.36 5.17
N ALA A 32 21.73 -5.01 6.17
CA ALA A 32 21.94 -5.42 7.56
C ALA A 32 21.88 -6.96 7.70
N SER A 33 20.95 -7.61 7.01
CA SER A 33 20.84 -9.07 6.96
C SER A 33 22.10 -9.75 6.39
N ARG A 34 22.65 -9.19 5.31
CA ARG A 34 23.92 -9.68 4.75
C ARG A 34 25.08 -9.51 5.72
N ASN A 35 25.16 -8.36 6.40
CA ASN A 35 26.16 -8.08 7.42
C ASN A 35 26.03 -9.01 8.64
N ALA A 36 24.84 -9.44 8.97
CA ALA A 36 24.57 -10.46 9.98
C ALA A 36 24.95 -11.89 9.55
N GLY A 37 25.35 -12.09 8.28
CA GLY A 37 25.79 -13.37 7.74
C GLY A 37 24.70 -14.20 7.07
N LEU A 38 23.54 -13.61 6.76
CA LEU A 38 22.50 -14.27 5.98
C LEU A 38 22.89 -14.30 4.49
N THR A 39 22.64 -15.43 3.85
CA THR A 39 22.81 -15.56 2.41
C THR A 39 21.66 -14.92 1.65
N ASN A 40 21.88 -14.54 0.40
CA ASN A 40 20.82 -14.00 -0.46
C ASN A 40 19.66 -15.01 -0.63
N ALA A 41 19.93 -16.31 -0.60
CA ALA A 41 18.90 -17.33 -0.65
C ALA A 41 18.00 -17.30 0.59
N GLN A 42 18.57 -17.21 1.79
CA GLN A 42 17.82 -17.09 3.04
C GLN A 42 17.01 -15.81 3.11
N ILE A 43 17.58 -14.68 2.71
CA ILE A 43 16.88 -13.38 2.63
C ILE A 43 15.70 -13.46 1.65
N SER A 44 15.92 -14.03 0.47
CA SER A 44 14.87 -14.20 -0.55
C SER A 44 13.73 -15.10 -0.06
N GLU A 45 14.06 -16.18 0.65
CA GLU A 45 13.07 -17.10 1.22
C GLU A 45 12.24 -16.39 2.31
N ALA A 46 12.89 -15.66 3.21
CA ALA A 46 12.21 -14.88 4.25
C ALA A 46 11.23 -13.85 3.65
N ILE A 47 11.66 -13.13 2.62
CA ILE A 47 10.82 -12.16 1.90
C ILE A 47 9.59 -12.84 1.28
N ARG A 48 9.77 -13.96 0.59
CA ARG A 48 8.68 -14.71 -0.04
C ARG A 48 7.70 -15.29 1.00
N LEU A 49 8.21 -15.75 2.12
CA LEU A 49 7.38 -16.26 3.21
C LEU A 49 6.55 -15.14 3.82
N ALA A 50 7.16 -14.01 4.12
CA ALA A 50 6.47 -12.84 4.67
C ALA A 50 5.41 -12.29 3.69
N ASP A 51 5.71 -12.26 2.39
CA ASP A 51 4.74 -11.86 1.36
C ASP A 51 3.54 -12.82 1.30
N LYS A 52 3.78 -14.12 1.34
CA LYS A 52 2.72 -15.12 1.40
C LYS A 52 1.81 -14.93 2.62
N VAL A 53 2.40 -14.66 3.79
CA VAL A 53 1.64 -14.45 5.03
C VAL A 53 0.79 -13.18 4.96
N ARG A 54 1.34 -12.06 4.48
CA ARG A 54 0.60 -10.79 4.39
C ARG A 54 -0.54 -10.81 3.36
N GLN A 55 -0.48 -11.68 2.36
CA GLN A 55 -1.56 -11.83 1.37
C GLN A 55 -2.80 -12.54 1.91
N LEU A 56 -2.69 -13.34 2.97
CA LEU A 56 -3.82 -14.09 3.52
C LEU A 56 -4.99 -13.21 3.98
N PRO A 57 -4.78 -12.14 4.78
CA PRO A 57 -5.88 -11.26 5.17
C PRO A 57 -6.46 -10.51 3.97
N ALA A 58 -5.67 -10.11 3.00
CA ALA A 58 -6.16 -9.44 1.79
C ALA A 58 -7.11 -10.34 0.98
N ARG A 59 -6.80 -11.62 0.83
CA ARG A 59 -7.69 -12.60 0.18
C ARG A 59 -9.01 -12.77 0.92
N LYS A 60 -8.97 -12.86 2.25
CA LYS A 60 -10.20 -12.96 3.06
C LYS A 60 -11.10 -11.74 2.90
N VAL A 61 -10.54 -10.55 2.81
CA VAL A 61 -11.30 -9.31 2.56
C VAL A 61 -11.94 -9.34 1.17
N LEU A 62 -11.18 -9.76 0.16
CA LEU A 62 -11.71 -9.91 -1.20
C LEU A 62 -12.86 -10.93 -1.25
N ASP A 63 -12.67 -12.09 -0.66
CA ASP A 63 -13.71 -13.14 -0.61
C ASP A 63 -14.98 -12.65 0.08
N ALA A 64 -14.84 -11.96 1.22
CA ALA A 64 -15.98 -11.36 1.93
C ALA A 64 -16.71 -10.31 1.08
N ALA A 65 -15.97 -9.47 0.36
CA ALA A 65 -16.56 -8.45 -0.52
C ALA A 65 -17.35 -9.11 -1.67
N LEU A 66 -16.82 -10.17 -2.28
CA LEU A 66 -17.50 -10.90 -3.35
C LEU A 66 -18.76 -11.61 -2.86
N VAL A 67 -18.74 -12.18 -1.65
CA VAL A 67 -19.93 -12.78 -1.03
C VAL A 67 -21.01 -11.73 -0.82
N LEU A 68 -20.67 -10.59 -0.21
CA LEU A 68 -21.62 -9.49 0.02
C LEU A 68 -22.20 -8.94 -1.29
N LEU A 69 -21.41 -8.90 -2.35
CA LEU A 69 -21.89 -8.49 -3.67
C LEU A 69 -22.89 -9.48 -4.25
N SER A 70 -22.66 -10.79 -4.08
CA SER A 70 -23.54 -11.83 -4.56
C SER A 70 -24.85 -11.96 -3.77
N GLU A 71 -24.85 -11.55 -2.51
CA GLU A 71 -26.02 -11.57 -1.62
C GLU A 71 -26.92 -10.33 -1.78
N SER A 72 -26.48 -9.28 -2.48
CA SER A 72 -27.31 -8.11 -2.77
C SER A 72 -28.33 -8.45 -3.85
N PRO A 73 -29.64 -8.59 -3.52
CA PRO A 73 -30.66 -8.78 -4.53
C PRO A 73 -30.85 -7.46 -5.28
N ASP A 74 -30.40 -7.45 -6.52
CA ASP A 74 -30.54 -6.33 -7.46
C ASP A 74 -31.99 -6.09 -7.92
N THR A 75 -32.97 -6.53 -7.12
CA THR A 75 -34.38 -6.52 -7.54
C THR A 75 -35.26 -5.49 -6.82
N SER A 76 -34.78 -4.84 -5.76
CA SER A 76 -35.66 -3.93 -4.97
C SER A 76 -35.40 -2.44 -5.17
N ARG A 77 -34.34 -2.04 -5.87
CA ARG A 77 -34.00 -0.62 -6.02
C ARG A 77 -34.48 0.00 -7.32
N ALA A 78 -34.85 -0.81 -8.30
CA ALA A 78 -35.34 -0.32 -9.60
C ALA A 78 -36.80 0.17 -9.55
N GLU A 79 -37.60 -0.22 -8.56
CA GLU A 79 -39.00 0.15 -8.50
C GLU A 79 -39.30 1.41 -7.68
N HIS A 80 -38.37 1.87 -6.86
CA HIS A 80 -38.62 3.08 -6.06
C HIS A 80 -38.16 4.40 -6.73
N MET A 81 -37.54 4.34 -7.89
CA MET A 81 -37.13 5.55 -8.65
C MET A 81 -38.01 5.88 -9.85
N ARG A 82 -39.17 5.21 -10.03
CA ARG A 82 -40.13 5.55 -11.05
C ARG A 82 -41.32 6.37 -10.56
N GLY A 83 -41.10 7.28 -9.67
CA GLY A 83 -42.18 8.07 -9.13
C GLY A 83 -41.77 9.45 -8.64
N SER A 84 -41.20 10.26 -9.52
CA SER A 84 -41.27 11.73 -9.37
C SER A 84 -40.83 12.40 -10.65
N PRO A 85 -41.77 12.99 -11.39
CA PRO A 85 -41.44 13.92 -12.45
C PRO A 85 -41.15 15.26 -11.82
N VAL A 86 -39.91 15.61 -11.64
CA VAL A 86 -39.53 17.02 -11.47
C VAL A 86 -38.82 17.46 -12.73
N ALA A 87 -39.56 18.30 -13.42
CA ALA A 87 -39.16 19.01 -14.60
C ALA A 87 -37.86 19.81 -14.40
N GLN A 88 -37.00 19.69 -15.39
CA GLN A 88 -36.42 20.75 -16.19
C GLN A 88 -36.12 22.08 -15.48
N SER A 89 -34.84 22.42 -15.44
CA SER A 89 -34.35 23.62 -16.10
C SER A 89 -32.83 23.66 -16.00
N VAL A 90 -32.24 23.51 -17.15
CA VAL A 90 -31.50 24.55 -17.85
C VAL A 90 -30.34 25.13 -17.07
N GLY A 91 -29.18 24.89 -17.61
CA GLY A 91 -27.96 25.55 -17.22
C GLY A 91 -26.79 24.90 -17.88
N ALA A 92 -26.67 25.11 -19.17
CA ALA A 92 -25.41 24.93 -19.86
C ALA A 92 -24.43 25.95 -19.28
N GLU A 93 -23.38 25.47 -18.62
CA GLU A 93 -22.12 26.18 -18.48
C GLU A 93 -21.01 25.18 -18.21
N GLU A 94 -20.41 24.72 -19.25
CA GLU A 94 -18.98 24.53 -19.33
C GLU A 94 -18.32 25.91 -19.33
N PRO A 95 -17.11 26.16 -18.93
CA PRO A 95 -15.92 25.34 -18.92
C PRO A 95 -14.95 25.63 -17.78
N ALA A 96 -14.23 24.72 -17.28
CA ALA A 96 -12.96 25.00 -16.60
C ALA A 96 -12.08 23.76 -16.45
N LEU A 97 -11.80 23.06 -17.53
CA LEU A 97 -10.81 21.99 -17.56
C LEU A 97 -9.54 22.36 -18.35
N ALA A 98 -9.09 23.61 -18.26
CA ALA A 98 -7.91 24.06 -19.00
C ALA A 98 -6.85 24.78 -18.14
N LEU A 99 -6.81 24.61 -16.83
CA LEU A 99 -5.86 25.36 -15.97
C LEU A 99 -5.14 24.52 -14.89
N VAL A 100 -5.07 23.21 -15.03
CA VAL A 100 -4.33 22.38 -14.07
C VAL A 100 -3.06 21.74 -14.62
N ASP A 101 -2.70 21.97 -15.86
CA ASP A 101 -1.49 21.35 -16.46
C ASP A 101 -0.22 22.22 -16.45
N ALA A 102 -0.28 23.44 -15.95
CA ALA A 102 0.88 24.33 -15.93
C ALA A 102 1.63 24.42 -14.59
N ALA A 103 1.13 23.78 -13.53
CA ALA A 103 1.74 23.87 -12.19
C ALA A 103 2.53 22.63 -11.78
N ARG A 104 2.57 21.57 -12.60
CA ARG A 104 3.22 20.31 -12.23
C ARG A 104 4.67 20.15 -12.71
N ALA A 105 5.21 21.13 -13.39
CA ALA A 105 6.55 21.06 -13.97
C ALA A 105 7.64 21.81 -13.19
N LYS A 106 7.36 22.37 -12.02
CA LYS A 106 8.35 23.16 -11.26
C LYS A 106 8.76 22.60 -9.91
N ASP A 107 8.16 21.50 -9.44
CA ASP A 107 8.52 20.92 -8.13
C ASP A 107 9.43 19.69 -8.19
N ALA A 108 9.98 19.38 -9.35
CA ALA A 108 10.88 18.23 -9.52
C ALA A 108 12.37 18.54 -9.35
N GLU A 109 12.75 19.76 -8.98
CA GLU A 109 14.19 20.15 -8.94
C GLU A 109 14.72 20.58 -7.56
N VAL A 110 13.99 20.38 -6.48
CA VAL A 110 14.45 20.78 -5.13
C VAL A 110 14.66 19.60 -4.16
N ALA A 111 14.55 18.37 -4.60
CA ALA A 111 14.70 17.20 -3.73
C ALA A 111 16.03 16.44 -3.87
N GLN A 112 17.11 17.08 -4.29
CA GLN A 112 18.46 16.48 -4.32
C GLN A 112 19.46 17.26 -3.47
N SER A 113 19.16 17.53 -2.23
CA SER A 113 20.20 17.92 -1.28
C SER A 113 19.70 17.72 0.13
N THR A 114 20.45 16.92 0.86
CA THR A 114 20.35 16.59 2.30
C THR A 114 19.67 15.27 2.64
N ILE A 115 20.25 14.16 2.24
CA ILE A 115 20.16 12.95 3.06
C ILE A 115 21.52 12.80 3.78
N SER A 116 21.70 13.64 4.77
CA SER A 116 22.69 13.42 5.82
C SER A 116 22.04 12.64 6.94
N GLY A 117 22.60 11.46 7.21
CA GLY A 117 22.18 10.46 8.16
C GLY A 117 21.50 10.94 9.44
N LYS A 118 20.38 10.34 9.73
CA LYS A 118 19.94 10.10 11.10
C LYS A 118 19.39 8.69 11.20
N SER A 119 20.19 7.91 11.89
CA SER A 119 19.86 6.61 12.46
C SER A 119 18.44 6.60 13.02
N CYS A 120 17.61 5.76 12.49
CA CYS A 120 16.26 5.50 12.97
C CYS A 120 16.25 4.12 13.62
N CYS A 121 17.00 3.97 14.75
CA CYS A 121 16.83 2.89 15.72
C CYS A 121 17.79 3.15 16.89
N SER A 122 17.27 3.73 17.94
CA SER A 122 17.81 3.54 19.29
C SER A 122 16.79 2.84 20.12
#